data_c25b284ab5cb2e72993e931fd17d7444
#
_entry.id   c25b284ab5cb2e72993e931fd17d7444
#
_cell.length_a   1.000
_cell.length_b   1.000
_cell.length_c   1.000
_cell.angle_alpha   90.00
_cell.angle_beta   90.00
_cell.angle_gamma   90.00
#
_symmetry.space_group_name_H-M   'P 1'
#
loop_
_entity.id
_entity.type
_entity.pdbx_description
1 polymer ?
#
loop_
_entity_poly.entity_id
_entity_poly.type
_entity_poly.pdbx_seq_one_letter_code
_entity_poly.pdbx_strand_id
1 'polypeptide(L)'
;VQVLGLSLRDFRCYHDVHVELGDGVTVVTGRNGAGKTNLLEGLYFACTGRSCRTSNEREVVKFGAGATRTVLTCEGEDGGHELTVGFVPGQAKVMRADGATVERMLDVSSRPLVSVFLPDRLELIKGAPAVRRAHLDQFVAALWPARVDTRRQYSQALAQRNALISRIRSGRGSRGSLESWDAQLARHGITLMSDRRAAIELLAEPFERLGSALGLEDDPKVFYRPRSRAGDADTLARELAERVEGDIERGFTGHGPHRDDLATEHGGHDLRAYGSQGQQRLTLLALLLAEREVIAGHRPAPPLMLLDDVMSELDRDRRQALVDLLRSTAGQSVITATDLEHVPGSTDEDVTHLAVSGGRLLAMAGE
;
A
#
# COMPACT_ATOMS: atom_id res chain seq x y z
N VAL A 1 3.57 -0.39 16.30
CA VAL A 1 4.54 0.71 16.25
C VAL A 1 3.76 2.00 16.04
N GLN A 2 3.89 2.93 16.95
CA GLN A 2 3.24 4.24 16.96
C GLN A 2 4.22 5.30 16.46
N VAL A 3 3.79 6.17 15.55
CA VAL A 3 4.59 7.29 15.08
C VAL A 3 4.48 8.46 16.07
N LEU A 4 5.59 8.90 16.62
CA LEU A 4 5.64 10.05 17.54
C LEU A 4 5.87 11.36 16.80
N GLY A 5 6.79 11.35 15.82
CA GLY A 5 7.13 12.58 15.11
C GLY A 5 7.79 12.37 13.76
N LEU A 6 7.77 13.42 12.95
CA LEU A 6 8.41 13.48 11.64
C LEU A 6 9.19 14.78 11.49
N SER A 7 10.47 14.68 11.12
CA SER A 7 11.26 15.83 10.67
C SER A 7 11.51 15.74 9.18
N LEU A 8 11.29 16.83 8.46
CA LEU A 8 11.53 16.96 7.02
C LEU A 8 12.53 18.09 6.78
N ARG A 9 13.62 17.78 6.07
CA ARG A 9 14.57 18.78 5.63
C ARG A 9 14.68 18.76 4.11
N ASP A 10 14.44 19.92 3.49
CA ASP A 10 14.44 20.14 2.04
C ASP A 10 13.62 19.07 1.27
N PHE A 11 12.43 18.77 1.80
CA PHE A 11 11.49 17.81 1.22
C PHE A 11 10.32 18.54 0.58
N ARG A 12 10.14 18.40 -0.72
CA ARG A 12 9.06 19.05 -1.50
C ARG A 12 9.04 20.55 -1.26
N CYS A 13 7.99 21.07 -0.61
CA CYS A 13 7.86 22.50 -0.25
C CYS A 13 8.52 22.85 1.08
N TYR A 14 8.81 21.87 1.93
CA TYR A 14 9.36 22.07 3.26
C TYR A 14 10.86 22.31 3.23
N HIS A 15 11.33 23.34 3.95
CA HIS A 15 12.76 23.57 4.12
C HIS A 15 13.28 22.87 5.37
N ASP A 16 12.65 23.15 6.49
CA ASP A 16 12.89 22.48 7.77
C ASP A 16 11.59 22.52 8.56
N VAL A 17 11.08 21.35 8.91
CA VAL A 17 9.83 21.22 9.68
C VAL A 17 9.90 20.00 10.56
N HIS A 18 9.38 20.14 11.76
CA HIS A 18 9.15 19.05 12.70
C HIS A 18 7.66 19.03 13.06
N VAL A 19 7.07 17.83 13.06
CA VAL A 19 5.67 17.56 13.43
C VAL A 19 5.64 16.46 14.47
N GLU A 20 4.79 16.62 15.47
CA GLU A 20 4.39 15.58 16.40
C GLU A 20 3.01 15.08 16.01
N LEU A 21 2.79 13.77 16.08
CA LEU A 21 1.51 13.12 15.80
C LEU A 21 0.87 12.68 17.11
N GLY A 22 -0.44 12.86 17.22
CA GLY A 22 -1.21 12.31 18.33
C GLY A 22 -1.43 10.79 18.22
N ASP A 23 -1.96 10.21 19.27
CA ASP A 23 -2.20 8.76 19.40
C ASP A 23 -3.34 8.27 18.50
N GLY A 24 -4.28 9.13 18.16
CA GLY A 24 -5.48 8.84 17.38
C GLY A 24 -5.51 9.54 16.02
N VAL A 25 -6.48 10.44 15.88
CA VAL A 25 -6.68 11.20 14.64
C VAL A 25 -5.88 12.50 14.68
N THR A 26 -5.06 12.73 13.66
CA THR A 26 -4.39 14.01 13.40
C THR A 26 -5.01 14.67 12.16
N VAL A 27 -5.50 15.87 12.29
CA VAL A 27 -6.08 16.65 11.18
C VAL A 27 -5.09 17.72 10.74
N VAL A 28 -4.70 17.67 9.47
CA VAL A 28 -3.79 18.63 8.84
C VAL A 28 -4.58 19.57 7.95
N THR A 29 -4.70 20.84 8.35
CA THR A 29 -5.46 21.84 7.58
C THR A 29 -4.56 22.84 6.86
N GLY A 30 -5.12 23.46 5.83
CA GLY A 30 -4.48 24.53 5.08
C GLY A 30 -5.04 24.66 3.67
N ARG A 31 -4.80 25.81 3.04
CA ARG A 31 -5.26 26.09 1.68
C ARG A 31 -4.69 25.09 0.67
N ASN A 32 -5.34 24.95 -0.49
CA ASN A 32 -4.79 24.15 -1.58
C ASN A 32 -3.39 24.65 -1.96
N GLY A 33 -2.46 23.70 -2.15
CA GLY A 33 -1.05 24.03 -2.38
C GLY A 33 -0.22 24.40 -1.15
N ALA A 34 -0.81 24.44 0.07
CA ALA A 34 -0.08 24.78 1.30
C ALA A 34 1.03 23.77 1.68
N GLY A 35 0.91 22.51 1.23
CA GLY A 35 1.88 21.45 1.52
C GLY A 35 1.29 20.23 2.23
N LYS A 36 -0.01 20.16 2.49
CA LYS A 36 -0.67 19.06 3.21
C LYS A 36 -0.31 17.66 2.64
N THR A 37 -0.54 17.46 1.35
CA THR A 37 -0.16 16.21 0.64
C THR A 37 1.34 15.92 0.71
N ASN A 38 2.19 16.97 0.71
CA ASN A 38 3.64 16.78 0.83
C ASN A 38 4.04 16.31 2.24
N LEU A 39 3.29 16.66 3.28
CA LEU A 39 3.50 16.15 4.63
C LEU A 39 3.15 14.66 4.71
N LEU A 40 1.99 14.26 4.15
CA LEU A 40 1.63 12.83 4.06
C LEU A 40 2.66 12.03 3.24
N GLU A 41 3.12 12.59 2.12
CA GLU A 41 4.18 11.98 1.32
C GLU A 41 5.48 11.82 2.12
N GLY A 42 5.81 12.80 2.98
CA GLY A 42 6.96 12.74 3.88
C GLY A 42 6.86 11.61 4.90
N LEU A 43 5.69 11.43 5.54
CA LEU A 43 5.40 10.30 6.43
C LEU A 43 5.55 8.95 5.68
N TYR A 44 4.94 8.84 4.52
CA TYR A 44 5.04 7.62 3.71
C TYR A 44 6.49 7.34 3.28
N PHE A 45 7.21 8.39 2.85
CA PHE A 45 8.62 8.29 2.43
C PHE A 45 9.52 7.85 3.58
N ALA A 46 9.33 8.38 4.77
CA ALA A 46 10.09 8.00 5.95
C ALA A 46 9.84 6.53 6.35
N CYS A 47 8.59 6.04 6.26
CA CYS A 47 8.22 4.65 6.57
C CYS A 47 8.68 3.64 5.51
N THR A 48 8.84 4.04 4.24
CA THR A 48 9.00 3.07 3.13
C THR A 48 10.26 3.27 2.30
N GLY A 49 10.89 4.43 2.41
CA GLY A 49 11.99 4.86 1.54
C GLY A 49 11.55 5.16 0.11
N ARG A 50 10.24 5.32 -0.17
CA ARG A 50 9.66 5.56 -1.51
C ARG A 50 8.61 6.65 -1.46
N SER A 51 8.44 7.39 -2.56
CA SER A 51 7.30 8.27 -2.70
C SER A 51 6.03 7.47 -3.03
N CYS A 52 4.89 7.91 -2.46
CA CYS A 52 3.57 7.39 -2.83
C CYS A 52 2.99 8.08 -4.07
N ARG A 53 3.61 9.14 -4.59
CA ARG A 53 3.08 9.98 -5.68
C ARG A 53 3.87 9.86 -6.98
N THR A 54 5.17 9.63 -6.90
CA THR A 54 6.06 9.60 -8.07
C THR A 54 7.06 8.47 -8.00
N SER A 55 7.42 7.92 -9.15
CA SER A 55 8.56 7.03 -9.32
C SER A 55 9.88 7.79 -9.55
N ASN A 56 9.80 9.09 -9.88
CA ASN A 56 10.97 9.96 -10.05
C ASN A 56 11.33 10.59 -8.68
N GLU A 57 12.20 9.95 -7.95
CA GLU A 57 12.60 10.38 -6.60
C GLU A 57 13.30 11.74 -6.53
N ARG A 58 13.78 12.29 -7.66
CA ARG A 58 14.30 13.66 -7.69
C ARG A 58 13.26 14.70 -7.32
N GLU A 59 11.99 14.37 -7.56
CA GLU A 59 10.87 15.28 -7.27
C GLU A 59 10.58 15.42 -5.77
N VAL A 60 11.07 14.54 -4.90
CA VAL A 60 10.89 14.71 -3.44
C VAL A 60 11.85 15.75 -2.87
N VAL A 61 12.96 16.05 -3.56
CA VAL A 61 13.91 17.09 -3.13
C VAL A 61 13.29 18.45 -3.38
N LYS A 62 13.41 19.36 -2.41
CA LYS A 62 12.93 20.74 -2.53
C LYS A 62 13.59 21.43 -3.71
N PHE A 63 12.80 22.19 -4.48
CA PHE A 63 13.33 22.97 -5.59
C PHE A 63 14.45 23.90 -5.13
N GLY A 64 15.62 23.82 -5.82
CA GLY A 64 16.82 24.57 -5.48
C GLY A 64 17.71 23.94 -4.40
N ALA A 65 17.29 22.83 -3.78
CA ALA A 65 18.13 22.11 -2.83
C ALA A 65 18.90 20.94 -3.50
N GLY A 66 20.05 20.60 -2.93
CA GLY A 66 20.91 19.51 -3.44
C GLY A 66 20.59 18.14 -2.84
N ALA A 67 19.84 18.08 -1.74
CA ALA A 67 19.55 16.84 -1.03
C ALA A 67 18.27 16.99 -0.21
N THR A 68 17.72 15.87 0.26
CA THR A 68 16.63 15.84 1.23
C THR A 68 16.91 14.82 2.33
N ARG A 69 16.34 15.05 3.50
CA ARG A 69 16.38 14.09 4.61
C ARG A 69 15.03 14.08 5.32
N THR A 70 14.56 12.86 5.63
CA THR A 70 13.43 12.63 6.53
C THR A 70 13.89 11.83 7.73
N VAL A 71 13.38 12.19 8.92
CA VAL A 71 13.60 11.46 10.17
C VAL A 71 12.24 11.20 10.78
N LEU A 72 11.93 9.93 11.05
CA LEU A 72 10.71 9.50 11.72
C LEU A 72 11.09 8.93 13.08
N THR A 73 10.45 9.41 14.13
CA THR A 73 10.52 8.82 15.47
C THR A 73 9.26 8.01 15.73
N CYS A 74 9.42 6.82 16.23
CA CYS A 74 8.29 5.94 16.54
C CYS A 74 8.59 5.08 17.78
N GLU A 75 7.56 4.53 18.37
CA GLU A 75 7.64 3.66 19.54
C GLU A 75 7.02 2.30 19.23
N GLY A 76 7.78 1.24 19.50
CA GLY A 76 7.38 -0.15 19.35
C GLY A 76 7.32 -0.85 20.72
N GLU A 77 7.05 -2.16 20.71
CA GLU A 77 7.05 -2.98 21.93
C GLU A 77 8.44 -3.05 22.59
N ASP A 78 9.49 -2.91 21.82
CA ASP A 78 10.90 -2.95 22.20
C ASP A 78 11.49 -1.55 22.49
N GLY A 79 10.67 -0.49 22.42
CA GLY A 79 11.04 0.88 22.76
C GLY A 79 11.01 1.85 21.60
N GLY A 80 11.71 2.97 21.78
CA GLY A 80 11.78 4.05 20.79
C GLY A 80 12.73 3.73 19.63
N HIS A 81 12.30 4.05 18.41
CA HIS A 81 13.06 3.85 17.18
C HIS A 81 13.17 5.13 16.36
N GLU A 82 14.28 5.27 15.64
CA GLU A 82 14.50 6.35 14.67
C GLU A 82 14.77 5.77 13.28
N LEU A 83 13.93 6.18 12.32
CA LEU A 83 14.10 5.83 10.91
C LEU A 83 14.52 7.06 10.13
N THR A 84 15.63 6.97 9.39
CA THR A 84 16.15 8.08 8.57
C THR A 84 16.22 7.67 7.10
N VAL A 85 15.73 8.54 6.21
CA VAL A 85 15.95 8.42 4.76
C VAL A 85 16.59 9.69 4.24
N GLY A 86 17.82 9.58 3.73
CA GLY A 86 18.54 10.65 3.04
C GLY A 86 18.64 10.36 1.54
N PHE A 87 18.46 11.37 0.72
CA PHE A 87 18.54 11.24 -0.74
C PHE A 87 19.23 12.45 -1.38
N VAL A 88 20.24 12.15 -2.20
CA VAL A 88 20.93 13.09 -3.09
C VAL A 88 20.64 12.65 -4.52
N PRO A 89 20.08 13.50 -5.39
CA PRO A 89 19.85 13.16 -6.79
C PRO A 89 21.10 12.64 -7.50
N GLY A 90 20.97 11.48 -8.14
CA GLY A 90 22.10 10.82 -8.80
C GLY A 90 22.93 9.87 -7.91
N GLN A 91 22.63 9.78 -6.63
CA GLN A 91 23.24 8.84 -5.70
C GLN A 91 22.23 7.82 -5.17
N ALA A 92 22.72 6.71 -4.63
CA ALA A 92 21.88 5.76 -3.89
C ALA A 92 21.33 6.43 -2.61
N LYS A 93 20.07 6.11 -2.26
CA LYS A 93 19.49 6.55 -0.98
C LYS A 93 20.27 5.96 0.19
N VAL A 94 20.44 6.74 1.23
CA VAL A 94 20.96 6.29 2.52
C VAL A 94 19.76 6.09 3.45
N MET A 95 19.52 4.86 3.85
CA MET A 95 18.46 4.52 4.79
C MET A 95 19.06 3.97 6.07
N ARG A 96 18.55 4.39 7.21
CA ARG A 96 19.01 3.94 8.53
C ARG A 96 17.84 3.63 9.44
N ALA A 97 18.03 2.62 10.27
CA ALA A 97 17.16 2.30 11.39
C ALA A 97 18.03 2.26 12.66
N ASP A 98 17.71 3.06 13.64
CA ASP A 98 18.47 3.19 14.90
C ASP A 98 19.97 3.41 14.68
N GLY A 99 20.31 4.26 13.70
CA GLY A 99 21.68 4.57 13.29
C GLY A 99 22.32 3.54 12.37
N ALA A 100 21.85 2.31 12.32
CA ALA A 100 22.38 1.25 11.44
C ALA A 100 21.89 1.44 9.98
N THR A 101 22.81 1.28 9.01
CA THR A 101 22.44 1.36 7.58
C THR A 101 21.66 0.11 7.17
N VAL A 102 20.56 0.32 6.44
CA VAL A 102 19.71 -0.73 5.90
C VAL A 102 19.61 -0.60 4.37
N GLU A 103 19.51 -1.71 3.67
CA GLU A 103 19.37 -1.71 2.20
C GLU A 103 17.96 -1.27 1.78
N ARG A 104 16.95 -1.69 2.56
CA ARG A 104 15.54 -1.42 2.27
C ARG A 104 14.80 -1.12 3.56
N MET A 105 14.13 0.02 3.62
CA MET A 105 13.29 0.36 4.77
C MET A 105 12.16 -0.66 5.00
N LEU A 106 11.67 -1.27 3.93
CA LEU A 106 10.61 -2.28 4.01
C LEU A 106 11.01 -3.56 4.75
N ASP A 107 12.30 -3.82 4.92
CA ASP A 107 12.81 -5.01 5.62
C ASP A 107 13.05 -4.74 7.14
N VAL A 108 12.85 -3.49 7.58
CA VAL A 108 12.98 -3.09 8.99
C VAL A 108 11.72 -3.52 9.76
N SER A 109 11.88 -4.33 10.80
CA SER A 109 10.76 -4.85 11.60
C SER A 109 10.09 -3.80 12.48
N SER A 110 10.87 -2.85 13.01
CA SER A 110 10.40 -1.74 13.84
C SER A 110 9.75 -0.60 13.07
N ARG A 111 9.68 -0.66 11.73
CA ARG A 111 9.01 0.38 10.96
C ARG A 111 7.49 0.33 11.12
N PRO A 112 6.81 1.49 11.19
CA PRO A 112 5.36 1.55 11.09
C PRO A 112 4.87 1.00 9.74
N LEU A 113 3.84 0.14 9.77
CA LEU A 113 3.07 -0.15 8.56
C LEU A 113 2.29 1.10 8.19
N VAL A 114 2.17 1.39 6.90
CA VAL A 114 1.48 2.60 6.43
C VAL A 114 0.56 2.27 5.26
N SER A 115 -0.69 2.72 5.36
CA SER A 115 -1.68 2.72 4.28
C SER A 115 -1.93 4.16 3.85
N VAL A 116 -2.07 4.40 2.54
CA VAL A 116 -2.31 5.75 2.03
C VAL A 116 -3.47 5.76 1.04
N PHE A 117 -4.44 6.62 1.33
CA PHE A 117 -5.49 7.01 0.39
C PHE A 117 -5.08 8.31 -0.30
N LEU A 118 -4.98 8.27 -1.62
CA LEU A 118 -4.78 9.44 -2.48
C LEU A 118 -5.91 9.48 -3.51
N PRO A 119 -6.49 10.64 -3.83
CA PRO A 119 -7.57 10.75 -4.82
C PRO A 119 -7.26 10.12 -6.17
N ASP A 120 -5.98 10.19 -6.59
CA ASP A 120 -5.50 9.65 -7.86
C ASP A 120 -5.20 8.14 -7.82
N ARG A 121 -5.25 7.49 -6.65
CA ARG A 121 -4.97 6.05 -6.49
C ARG A 121 -6.10 5.11 -6.93
N LEU A 122 -7.07 5.59 -7.65
CA LEU A 122 -8.13 4.77 -8.27
C LEU A 122 -7.57 3.68 -9.20
N GLU A 123 -6.28 3.74 -9.54
CA GLU A 123 -5.59 2.67 -10.26
C GLU A 123 -5.67 1.30 -9.55
N LEU A 124 -5.82 1.28 -8.23
CA LEU A 124 -6.01 0.03 -7.50
C LEU A 124 -7.36 -0.61 -7.83
N ILE A 125 -8.40 0.18 -8.10
CA ILE A 125 -9.73 -0.31 -8.48
C ILE A 125 -9.83 -0.50 -10.00
N LYS A 126 -9.53 0.55 -10.79
CA LYS A 126 -9.75 0.57 -12.26
C LYS A 126 -8.52 0.26 -13.10
N GLY A 127 -7.33 0.28 -12.51
CA GLY A 127 -6.07 0.11 -13.23
C GLY A 127 -5.75 -1.31 -13.69
N ALA A 128 -4.51 -1.55 -14.05
CA ALA A 128 -4.05 -2.85 -14.55
C ALA A 128 -4.02 -3.91 -13.43
N PRO A 129 -4.29 -5.19 -13.75
CA PRO A 129 -4.19 -6.29 -12.78
C PRO A 129 -2.84 -6.38 -12.05
N ALA A 130 -1.76 -5.91 -12.67
CA ALA A 130 -0.43 -5.89 -12.06
C ALA A 130 -0.35 -5.01 -10.80
N VAL A 131 -1.07 -3.87 -10.79
CA VAL A 131 -1.14 -2.97 -9.62
C VAL A 131 -1.89 -3.67 -8.49
N ARG A 132 -3.02 -4.30 -8.77
CA ARG A 132 -3.83 -5.02 -7.77
C ARG A 132 -3.09 -6.22 -7.19
N ARG A 133 -2.38 -7.00 -8.03
CA ARG A 133 -1.52 -8.09 -7.53
C ARG A 133 -0.41 -7.58 -6.63
N ALA A 134 0.27 -6.50 -7.02
CA ALA A 134 1.33 -5.92 -6.21
C ALA A 134 0.81 -5.47 -4.84
N HIS A 135 -0.39 -4.88 -4.81
CA HIS A 135 -1.06 -4.47 -3.59
C HIS A 135 -1.45 -5.69 -2.71
N LEU A 136 -2.11 -6.69 -3.31
CA LEU A 136 -2.47 -7.93 -2.59
C LEU A 136 -1.23 -8.63 -2.01
N ASP A 137 -0.12 -8.68 -2.76
CA ASP A 137 1.13 -9.26 -2.26
C ASP A 137 1.74 -8.43 -1.10
N GLN A 138 1.55 -7.11 -1.09
CA GLN A 138 1.93 -6.25 0.04
C GLN A 138 1.04 -6.49 1.26
N PHE A 139 -0.26 -6.67 1.06
CA PHE A 139 -1.19 -7.01 2.13
C PHE A 139 -0.86 -8.37 2.75
N VAL A 140 -0.62 -9.41 1.95
CA VAL A 140 -0.15 -10.73 2.42
C VAL A 140 1.14 -10.59 3.24
N ALA A 141 2.11 -9.79 2.77
CA ALA A 141 3.37 -9.56 3.47
C ALA A 141 3.19 -8.79 4.79
N ALA A 142 2.21 -7.88 4.86
CA ALA A 142 1.86 -7.16 6.08
C ALA A 142 1.21 -8.09 7.12
N LEU A 143 0.32 -8.98 6.69
CA LEU A 143 -0.33 -9.97 7.56
C LEU A 143 0.66 -11.01 8.09
N TRP A 144 1.46 -11.58 7.20
CA TRP A 144 2.34 -12.70 7.51
C TRP A 144 3.79 -12.43 7.05
N PRO A 145 4.61 -11.73 7.85
CA PRO A 145 6.00 -11.42 7.47
C PRO A 145 6.84 -12.63 7.10
N ALA A 146 6.61 -13.78 7.74
CA ALA A 146 7.30 -15.02 7.42
C ALA A 146 7.05 -15.53 5.97
N ARG A 147 6.01 -15.02 5.30
CA ARG A 147 5.64 -15.39 3.93
C ARG A 147 6.14 -14.42 2.86
N VAL A 148 6.89 -13.40 3.24
CA VAL A 148 7.44 -12.39 2.30
C VAL A 148 8.25 -13.03 1.17
N ASP A 149 8.97 -14.11 1.46
CA ASP A 149 9.81 -14.79 0.47
C ASP A 149 9.04 -15.58 -0.58
N THR A 150 7.78 -15.96 -0.34
CA THR A 150 6.96 -16.75 -1.29
C THR A 150 6.88 -16.06 -2.66
N ARG A 151 6.53 -14.78 -2.67
CA ARG A 151 6.48 -13.98 -3.91
C ARG A 151 7.83 -13.89 -4.61
N ARG A 152 8.91 -13.70 -3.84
CA ARG A 152 10.26 -13.59 -4.38
C ARG A 152 10.69 -14.88 -5.05
N GLN A 153 10.49 -16.04 -4.40
CA GLN A 153 10.80 -17.36 -4.91
C GLN A 153 10.01 -17.66 -6.20
N TYR A 154 8.70 -17.35 -6.19
CA TYR A 154 7.87 -17.47 -7.39
C TYR A 154 8.40 -16.61 -8.54
N SER A 155 8.73 -15.35 -8.28
CA SER A 155 9.23 -14.42 -9.30
C SER A 155 10.58 -14.87 -9.87
N GLN A 156 11.47 -15.42 -9.04
CA GLN A 156 12.74 -15.98 -9.49
C GLN A 156 12.54 -17.20 -10.38
N ALA A 157 11.69 -18.16 -9.97
CA ALA A 157 11.37 -19.32 -10.78
C ALA A 157 10.75 -18.93 -12.13
N LEU A 158 9.82 -17.97 -12.13
CA LEU A 158 9.21 -17.42 -13.34
C LEU A 158 10.24 -16.78 -14.28
N ALA A 159 11.17 -15.99 -13.74
CA ALA A 159 12.23 -15.36 -14.54
C ALA A 159 13.14 -16.41 -15.18
N GLN A 160 13.53 -17.46 -14.47
CA GLN A 160 14.36 -18.56 -15.00
C GLN A 160 13.61 -19.35 -16.08
N ARG A 161 12.34 -19.70 -15.83
CA ARG A 161 11.51 -20.38 -16.86
C ARG A 161 11.39 -19.53 -18.12
N ASN A 162 11.12 -18.23 -17.99
CA ASN A 162 11.02 -17.32 -19.13
C ASN A 162 12.34 -17.18 -19.89
N ALA A 163 13.47 -17.13 -19.18
CA ALA A 163 14.80 -17.12 -19.81
C ALA A 163 15.05 -18.40 -20.63
N LEU A 164 14.64 -19.57 -20.09
CA LEU A 164 14.74 -20.84 -20.81
C LEU A 164 13.80 -20.88 -22.03
N ILE A 165 12.55 -20.44 -21.92
CA ILE A 165 11.61 -20.31 -23.04
C ILE A 165 12.21 -19.45 -24.16
N SER A 166 12.83 -18.30 -23.82
CA SER A 166 13.48 -17.44 -24.80
C SER A 166 14.64 -18.14 -25.53
N ARG A 167 15.44 -18.96 -24.80
CA ARG A 167 16.52 -19.77 -25.38
C ARG A 167 15.98 -20.84 -26.32
N ILE A 168 14.91 -21.56 -25.93
CA ILE A 168 14.27 -22.59 -26.76
C ILE A 168 13.74 -21.96 -28.05
N ARG A 169 13.04 -20.81 -27.95
CA ARG A 169 12.51 -20.09 -29.09
C ARG A 169 13.61 -19.66 -30.08
N SER A 170 14.82 -19.38 -29.60
CA SER A 170 15.98 -19.03 -30.42
C SER A 170 16.80 -20.27 -30.87
N GLY A 171 16.33 -21.48 -30.66
CA GLY A 171 17.03 -22.71 -31.04
C GLY A 171 18.23 -23.09 -30.17
N ARG A 172 18.41 -22.43 -29.01
CA ARG A 172 19.57 -22.61 -28.12
C ARG A 172 19.25 -23.28 -26.77
N GLY A 173 18.08 -23.91 -26.63
CA GLY A 173 17.65 -24.56 -25.41
C GLY A 173 16.98 -25.89 -25.63
N SER A 174 16.94 -26.77 -24.61
CA SER A 174 16.23 -28.01 -24.61
C SER A 174 14.88 -27.92 -23.92
N ARG A 175 13.80 -28.42 -24.51
CA ARG A 175 12.47 -28.49 -23.92
C ARG A 175 12.43 -29.33 -22.63
N GLY A 176 13.19 -30.45 -22.59
CA GLY A 176 13.27 -31.31 -21.40
C GLY A 176 13.76 -30.58 -20.14
N SER A 177 14.45 -29.45 -20.29
CA SER A 177 14.89 -28.66 -19.15
C SER A 177 13.76 -27.81 -18.54
N LEU A 178 12.57 -27.72 -19.18
CA LEU A 178 11.43 -26.96 -18.62
C LEU A 178 10.77 -27.69 -17.45
N GLU A 179 10.75 -29.01 -17.44
CA GLU A 179 10.07 -29.82 -16.41
C GLU A 179 10.51 -29.45 -14.99
N SER A 180 11.82 -29.29 -14.76
CA SER A 180 12.34 -28.88 -13.46
C SER A 180 11.89 -27.48 -13.05
N TRP A 181 11.81 -26.54 -14.01
CA TRP A 181 11.31 -25.19 -13.75
C TRP A 181 9.80 -25.15 -13.60
N ASP A 182 9.06 -25.98 -14.32
CA ASP A 182 7.60 -26.12 -14.16
C ASP A 182 7.26 -26.62 -12.76
N ALA A 183 7.99 -27.63 -12.26
CA ALA A 183 7.81 -28.14 -10.90
C ALA A 183 8.14 -27.09 -9.82
N GLN A 184 9.23 -26.31 -9.98
CA GLN A 184 9.58 -25.26 -9.04
C GLN A 184 8.56 -24.10 -9.08
N LEU A 185 8.19 -23.65 -10.29
CA LEU A 185 7.23 -22.59 -10.48
C LEU A 185 5.86 -22.97 -9.92
N ALA A 186 5.43 -24.22 -10.13
CA ALA A 186 4.18 -24.75 -9.63
C ALA A 186 4.16 -24.80 -8.10
N ARG A 187 5.21 -25.30 -7.45
CA ARG A 187 5.32 -25.36 -5.99
C ARG A 187 5.17 -23.96 -5.36
N HIS A 188 5.97 -22.99 -5.80
CA HIS A 188 5.89 -21.63 -5.29
C HIS A 188 4.58 -20.93 -5.71
N GLY A 189 4.04 -21.31 -6.87
CA GLY A 189 2.78 -20.81 -7.39
C GLY A 189 1.59 -21.18 -6.53
N ILE A 190 1.48 -22.45 -6.13
CA ILE A 190 0.39 -22.91 -5.23
C ILE A 190 0.47 -22.23 -3.87
N THR A 191 1.67 -22.09 -3.30
CA THR A 191 1.85 -21.38 -2.03
C THR A 191 1.39 -19.91 -2.15
N LEU A 192 1.79 -19.22 -3.21
CA LEU A 192 1.39 -17.83 -3.46
C LEU A 192 -0.13 -17.69 -3.65
N MET A 193 -0.75 -18.60 -4.39
CA MET A 193 -2.21 -18.62 -4.59
C MET A 193 -2.95 -18.89 -3.28
N SER A 194 -2.46 -19.81 -2.45
CA SER A 194 -3.03 -20.12 -1.14
C SER A 194 -2.94 -18.92 -0.19
N ASP A 195 -1.78 -18.26 -0.13
CA ASP A 195 -1.59 -17.06 0.70
C ASP A 195 -2.54 -15.92 0.29
N ARG A 196 -2.68 -15.66 -1.00
CA ARG A 196 -3.61 -14.64 -1.52
C ARG A 196 -5.06 -14.98 -1.22
N ARG A 197 -5.46 -16.25 -1.38
CA ARG A 197 -6.83 -16.69 -1.07
C ARG A 197 -7.14 -16.50 0.41
N ALA A 198 -6.27 -16.97 1.29
CA ALA A 198 -6.44 -16.82 2.73
C ALA A 198 -6.52 -15.34 3.15
N ALA A 199 -5.71 -14.46 2.54
CA ALA A 199 -5.77 -13.03 2.84
C ALA A 199 -7.11 -12.40 2.41
N ILE A 200 -7.65 -12.80 1.24
CA ILE A 200 -8.94 -12.28 0.77
C ILE A 200 -10.11 -12.86 1.55
N GLU A 201 -10.03 -14.10 2.00
CA GLU A 201 -11.05 -14.70 2.90
C GLU A 201 -11.17 -13.92 4.21
N LEU A 202 -10.04 -13.49 4.79
CA LEU A 202 -10.04 -12.62 5.99
C LEU A 202 -10.57 -11.22 5.70
N LEU A 203 -10.38 -10.72 4.48
CA LEU A 203 -10.76 -9.37 4.09
C LEU A 203 -12.24 -9.24 3.71
N ALA A 204 -12.89 -10.32 3.30
CA ALA A 204 -14.21 -10.28 2.66
C ALA A 204 -15.29 -9.67 3.57
N GLU A 205 -15.44 -10.15 4.80
CA GLU A 205 -16.44 -9.64 5.73
C GLU A 205 -16.16 -8.20 6.18
N PRO A 206 -14.93 -7.83 6.64
CA PRO A 206 -14.62 -6.44 6.95
C PRO A 206 -14.86 -5.49 5.77
N PHE A 207 -14.53 -5.89 4.56
CA PHE A 207 -14.76 -5.07 3.36
C PHE A 207 -16.24 -4.82 3.09
N GLU A 208 -17.08 -5.86 3.17
CA GLU A 208 -18.54 -5.75 2.99
C GLU A 208 -19.14 -4.82 4.05
N ARG A 209 -18.85 -5.05 5.31
CA ARG A 209 -19.36 -4.27 6.44
C ARG A 209 -18.94 -2.80 6.37
N LEU A 210 -17.65 -2.54 6.14
CA LEU A 210 -17.11 -1.16 6.06
C LEU A 210 -17.54 -0.44 4.79
N GLY A 211 -17.66 -1.17 3.68
CA GLY A 211 -18.21 -0.63 2.44
C GLY A 211 -19.66 -0.17 2.61
N SER A 212 -20.50 -1.00 3.23
CA SER A 212 -21.89 -0.65 3.53
C SER A 212 -21.99 0.53 4.49
N ALA A 213 -21.15 0.58 5.54
CA ALA A 213 -21.09 1.70 6.48
C ALA A 213 -20.69 3.03 5.82
N LEU A 214 -19.89 2.98 4.75
CA LEU A 214 -19.52 4.15 3.94
C LEU A 214 -20.52 4.49 2.83
N GLY A 215 -21.64 3.73 2.73
CA GLY A 215 -22.70 3.99 1.76
C GLY A 215 -22.48 3.33 0.39
N LEU A 216 -21.72 2.25 0.32
CA LEU A 216 -21.81 1.28 -0.77
C LEU A 216 -22.98 0.34 -0.44
N GLU A 217 -24.14 0.66 -0.98
CA GLU A 217 -25.32 -0.21 -0.90
C GLU A 217 -25.11 -1.45 -1.78
N ASP A 218 -26.04 -2.43 -1.73
CA ASP A 218 -26.03 -3.61 -2.63
C ASP A 218 -24.77 -4.52 -2.53
N ASP A 219 -24.41 -4.98 -1.33
CA ASP A 219 -23.43 -6.03 -1.06
C ASP A 219 -22.06 -5.83 -1.76
N PRO A 220 -21.23 -4.85 -1.33
CA PRO A 220 -19.90 -4.71 -1.89
C PRO A 220 -19.04 -5.94 -1.58
N LYS A 221 -18.41 -6.52 -2.61
CA LYS A 221 -17.61 -7.75 -2.48
C LYS A 221 -16.21 -7.56 -3.00
N VAL A 222 -15.26 -8.22 -2.34
CA VAL A 222 -13.88 -8.37 -2.78
C VAL A 222 -13.57 -9.86 -2.90
N PHE A 223 -12.91 -10.27 -3.99
CA PHE A 223 -12.55 -11.66 -4.19
C PHE A 223 -11.31 -11.84 -5.06
N TYR A 224 -10.64 -12.94 -4.82
CA TYR A 224 -9.48 -13.36 -5.58
C TYR A 224 -9.90 -14.14 -6.82
N ARG A 225 -9.41 -13.72 -7.99
CA ARG A 225 -9.64 -14.38 -9.29
C ARG A 225 -8.36 -15.06 -9.76
N PRO A 226 -8.10 -16.32 -9.37
CA PRO A 226 -6.94 -17.05 -9.84
C PRO A 226 -7.06 -17.41 -11.32
N ARG A 227 -5.93 -17.36 -12.05
CA ARG A 227 -5.87 -17.82 -13.44
C ARG A 227 -5.90 -19.32 -13.55
N SER A 228 -5.34 -20.02 -12.58
CA SER A 228 -5.37 -21.47 -12.45
C SER A 228 -6.35 -21.89 -11.36
N ARG A 229 -7.00 -23.04 -11.55
CA ARG A 229 -7.84 -23.69 -10.51
C ARG A 229 -7.12 -24.85 -9.84
N ALA A 230 -5.83 -25.06 -10.13
CA ALA A 230 -5.03 -26.10 -9.51
C ALA A 230 -5.05 -25.98 -7.98
N GLY A 231 -5.30 -27.08 -7.30
CA GLY A 231 -5.25 -27.18 -5.84
C GLY A 231 -3.89 -27.65 -5.31
N ASP A 232 -3.03 -28.17 -6.17
CA ASP A 232 -1.72 -28.75 -5.85
C ASP A 232 -0.68 -28.44 -6.93
N ALA A 233 0.61 -28.66 -6.57
CA ALA A 233 1.73 -28.35 -7.43
C ALA A 233 1.80 -29.22 -8.68
N ASP A 234 1.42 -30.51 -8.58
CA ASP A 234 1.48 -31.43 -9.71
C ASP A 234 0.45 -31.05 -10.77
N THR A 235 -0.74 -30.65 -10.35
CA THR A 235 -1.78 -30.15 -11.23
C THR A 235 -1.35 -28.85 -11.93
N LEU A 236 -0.76 -27.89 -11.21
CA LEU A 236 -0.28 -26.65 -11.82
C LEU A 236 0.90 -26.90 -12.76
N ALA A 237 1.81 -27.84 -12.44
CA ALA A 237 2.92 -28.20 -13.32
C ALA A 237 2.40 -28.84 -14.63
N ARG A 238 1.38 -29.70 -14.57
CA ARG A 238 0.71 -30.23 -15.77
C ARG A 238 0.07 -29.14 -16.62
N GLU A 239 -0.64 -28.21 -16.00
CA GLU A 239 -1.22 -27.05 -16.70
C GLU A 239 -0.16 -26.20 -17.42
N LEU A 240 1.04 -26.04 -16.82
CA LEU A 240 2.17 -25.35 -17.46
C LEU A 240 2.74 -26.14 -18.64
N ALA A 241 2.93 -27.46 -18.49
CA ALA A 241 3.43 -28.34 -19.55
C ALA A 241 2.48 -28.37 -20.75
N GLU A 242 1.16 -28.47 -20.53
CA GLU A 242 0.15 -28.43 -21.60
C GLU A 242 0.18 -27.15 -22.44
N ARG A 243 0.64 -26.02 -21.85
CA ARG A 243 0.68 -24.70 -22.49
C ARG A 243 2.05 -24.33 -23.06
N VAL A 244 3.03 -25.24 -23.00
CA VAL A 244 4.43 -24.93 -23.31
C VAL A 244 4.63 -24.43 -24.73
N GLU A 245 3.92 -25.00 -25.74
CA GLU A 245 4.04 -24.56 -27.13
C GLU A 245 3.62 -23.09 -27.30
N GLY A 246 2.46 -22.74 -26.76
CA GLY A 246 2.02 -21.34 -26.78
C GLY A 246 2.93 -20.39 -26.00
N ASP A 247 3.57 -20.86 -24.93
CA ASP A 247 4.54 -20.06 -24.17
C ASP A 247 5.82 -19.84 -24.97
N ILE A 248 6.30 -20.87 -25.71
CA ILE A 248 7.47 -20.76 -26.60
C ILE A 248 7.17 -19.80 -27.75
N GLU A 249 6.01 -19.88 -28.39
CA GLU A 249 5.59 -18.95 -29.44
C GLU A 249 5.57 -17.49 -28.95
N ARG A 250 4.99 -17.24 -27.79
CA ARG A 250 4.92 -15.89 -27.19
C ARG A 250 6.27 -15.41 -26.62
N GLY A 251 7.14 -16.34 -26.24
CA GLY A 251 8.42 -16.07 -25.59
C GLY A 251 8.36 -15.84 -24.08
N PHE A 252 7.22 -16.14 -23.42
CA PHE A 252 7.03 -16.02 -21.98
C PHE A 252 5.90 -16.91 -21.45
N THR A 253 5.91 -17.17 -20.15
CA THR A 253 4.87 -17.92 -19.44
C THR A 253 3.55 -17.16 -19.42
N GLY A 254 2.51 -17.73 -19.99
CA GLY A 254 1.17 -17.13 -20.08
C GLY A 254 0.18 -17.57 -19.02
N HIS A 255 0.54 -18.50 -18.13
CA HIS A 255 -0.35 -19.13 -17.17
C HIS A 255 0.28 -19.21 -15.77
N GLY A 256 -0.53 -19.00 -14.73
CA GLY A 256 -0.11 -19.05 -13.33
C GLY A 256 -0.37 -17.75 -12.54
N PRO A 257 0.03 -17.70 -11.25
CA PRO A 257 -0.31 -16.60 -10.31
C PRO A 257 0.09 -15.19 -10.75
N HIS A 258 1.07 -15.04 -11.61
CA HIS A 258 1.44 -13.75 -12.20
C HIS A 258 0.37 -13.20 -13.19
N ARG A 259 -0.69 -13.96 -13.45
CA ARG A 259 -1.85 -13.60 -14.29
C ARG A 259 -3.16 -13.49 -13.52
N ASP A 260 -3.12 -13.71 -12.21
CA ASP A 260 -4.28 -13.58 -11.34
C ASP A 260 -4.75 -12.14 -11.22
N ASP A 261 -5.93 -11.96 -10.63
CA ASP A 261 -6.49 -10.65 -10.35
C ASP A 261 -7.18 -10.61 -8.99
N LEU A 262 -7.31 -9.39 -8.45
CA LEU A 262 -8.19 -9.02 -7.36
C LEU A 262 -9.36 -8.27 -7.98
N ALA A 263 -10.58 -8.65 -7.65
CA ALA A 263 -11.78 -8.03 -8.17
C ALA A 263 -12.66 -7.49 -7.04
N THR A 264 -13.34 -6.40 -7.34
CA THR A 264 -14.35 -5.79 -6.48
C THR A 264 -15.66 -5.68 -7.24
N GLU A 265 -16.75 -6.06 -6.59
CA GLU A 265 -18.11 -5.99 -7.16
C GLU A 265 -19.03 -5.21 -6.22
N HIS A 266 -20.07 -4.62 -6.81
CA HIS A 266 -21.14 -3.92 -6.14
C HIS A 266 -22.43 -4.17 -6.91
N GLY A 267 -23.48 -4.63 -6.24
CA GLY A 267 -24.73 -5.01 -6.90
C GLY A 267 -24.57 -6.09 -7.96
N GLY A 268 -23.58 -6.99 -7.83
CA GLY A 268 -23.26 -8.03 -8.80
C GLY A 268 -22.51 -7.55 -10.05
N HIS A 269 -22.09 -6.27 -10.08
CA HIS A 269 -21.34 -5.68 -11.20
C HIS A 269 -19.90 -5.36 -10.83
N ASP A 270 -18.97 -5.63 -11.74
CA ASP A 270 -17.54 -5.31 -11.58
C ASP A 270 -17.36 -3.78 -11.48
N LEU A 271 -16.87 -3.29 -10.33
CA LEU A 271 -16.68 -1.86 -10.06
C LEU A 271 -15.65 -1.20 -10.97
N ARG A 272 -14.73 -1.95 -11.53
CA ARG A 272 -13.78 -1.46 -12.51
C ARG A 272 -14.46 -0.97 -13.79
N ALA A 273 -15.48 -1.70 -14.25
CA ALA A 273 -16.15 -1.44 -15.52
C ALA A 273 -17.39 -0.56 -15.37
N TYR A 274 -18.12 -0.74 -14.28
CA TYR A 274 -19.47 -0.17 -14.11
C TYR A 274 -19.57 0.80 -12.94
N GLY A 275 -18.57 0.85 -12.04
CA GLY A 275 -18.60 1.74 -10.88
C GLY A 275 -18.43 3.21 -11.27
N SER A 276 -19.27 4.09 -10.71
CA SER A 276 -19.04 5.54 -10.76
C SER A 276 -17.73 5.92 -10.06
N GLN A 277 -17.18 7.10 -10.32
CA GLN A 277 -15.98 7.56 -9.64
C GLN A 277 -16.16 7.62 -8.11
N GLY A 278 -17.34 8.05 -7.64
CA GLY A 278 -17.67 8.05 -6.22
C GLY A 278 -17.67 6.64 -5.62
N GLN A 279 -18.29 5.67 -6.27
CA GLN A 279 -18.28 4.27 -5.83
C GLN A 279 -16.87 3.68 -5.83
N GLN A 280 -16.05 3.98 -6.84
CA GLN A 280 -14.64 3.53 -6.90
C GLN A 280 -13.80 4.10 -5.75
N ARG A 281 -14.02 5.37 -5.35
CA ARG A 281 -13.35 6.01 -4.20
C ARG A 281 -13.78 5.39 -2.88
N LEU A 282 -15.09 5.19 -2.69
CA LEU A 282 -15.61 4.51 -1.51
C LEU A 282 -15.10 3.07 -1.41
N THR A 283 -15.04 2.35 -2.54
CA THR A 283 -14.46 1.00 -2.62
C THR A 283 -12.99 0.99 -2.20
N LEU A 284 -12.19 1.94 -2.69
CA LEU A 284 -10.79 2.06 -2.29
C LEU A 284 -10.68 2.35 -0.78
N LEU A 285 -11.47 3.26 -0.26
CA LEU A 285 -11.48 3.62 1.15
C LEU A 285 -11.88 2.42 2.02
N ALA A 286 -12.98 1.74 1.67
CA ALA A 286 -13.44 0.52 2.34
C ALA A 286 -12.36 -0.58 2.34
N LEU A 287 -11.66 -0.77 1.20
CA LEU A 287 -10.58 -1.74 1.07
C LEU A 287 -9.44 -1.44 2.04
N LEU A 288 -8.98 -0.19 2.08
CA LEU A 288 -7.86 0.21 2.96
C LEU A 288 -8.23 0.14 4.45
N LEU A 289 -9.48 0.49 4.81
CA LEU A 289 -9.97 0.35 6.18
C LEU A 289 -10.12 -1.12 6.59
N ALA A 290 -10.64 -1.97 5.70
CA ALA A 290 -10.75 -3.40 5.94
C ALA A 290 -9.37 -4.06 6.10
N GLU A 291 -8.41 -3.71 5.25
CA GLU A 291 -7.02 -4.17 5.41
C GLU A 291 -6.42 -3.74 6.74
N ARG A 292 -6.65 -2.48 7.16
CA ARG A 292 -6.22 -1.99 8.47
C ARG A 292 -6.78 -2.83 9.61
N GLU A 293 -8.07 -3.12 9.59
CA GLU A 293 -8.75 -3.92 10.62
C GLU A 293 -8.21 -5.34 10.66
N VAL A 294 -8.08 -5.99 9.51
CA VAL A 294 -7.52 -7.36 9.43
C VAL A 294 -6.07 -7.39 9.91
N ILE A 295 -5.25 -6.40 9.53
CA ILE A 295 -3.86 -6.31 10.02
C ILE A 295 -3.84 -6.09 11.53
N ALA A 296 -4.69 -5.21 12.08
CA ALA A 296 -4.78 -4.95 13.51
C ALA A 296 -5.14 -6.21 14.33
N GLY A 297 -5.94 -7.12 13.77
CA GLY A 297 -6.25 -8.41 14.40
C GLY A 297 -5.12 -9.45 14.34
N HIS A 298 -4.07 -9.22 13.52
CA HIS A 298 -2.99 -10.18 13.29
C HIS A 298 -1.60 -9.63 13.67
N ARG A 299 -1.49 -8.34 13.96
CA ARG A 299 -0.24 -7.63 14.26
C ARG A 299 -0.38 -6.82 15.55
N PRO A 300 0.71 -6.61 16.29
CA PRO A 300 0.70 -5.81 17.53
C PRO A 300 0.19 -4.39 17.34
N ALA A 301 0.38 -3.80 16.15
CA ALA A 301 -0.09 -2.46 15.86
C ALA A 301 -0.70 -2.37 14.47
N PRO A 302 -1.81 -1.63 14.33
CA PRO A 302 -2.43 -1.34 13.02
C PRO A 302 -1.55 -0.43 12.18
N PRO A 303 -1.75 -0.41 10.85
CA PRO A 303 -1.09 0.55 9.98
C PRO A 303 -1.49 2.01 10.29
N LEU A 304 -0.51 2.93 10.20
CA LEU A 304 -0.77 4.36 10.11
C LEU A 304 -1.60 4.64 8.84
N MET A 305 -2.79 5.24 8.99
CA MET A 305 -3.63 5.65 7.87
C MET A 305 -3.31 7.08 7.45
N LEU A 306 -2.97 7.28 6.18
CA LEU A 306 -2.76 8.59 5.57
C LEU A 306 -3.89 8.86 4.58
N LEU A 307 -4.73 9.86 4.83
CA LEU A 307 -5.93 10.15 4.05
C LEU A 307 -5.82 11.57 3.46
N ASP A 308 -5.48 11.65 2.17
CA ASP A 308 -5.33 12.94 1.50
C ASP A 308 -6.66 13.41 0.92
N ASP A 309 -7.11 14.57 1.37
CA ASP A 309 -8.31 15.31 0.92
C ASP A 309 -9.59 14.42 0.76
N VAL A 310 -9.67 13.37 1.57
CA VAL A 310 -10.78 12.41 1.50
C VAL A 310 -12.12 13.05 1.81
N MET A 311 -12.15 14.07 2.68
CA MET A 311 -13.38 14.74 3.10
C MET A 311 -14.05 15.54 1.98
N SER A 312 -13.29 16.06 1.01
CA SER A 312 -13.85 16.79 -0.13
C SER A 312 -14.68 15.89 -1.07
N GLU A 313 -14.44 14.59 -1.01
CA GLU A 313 -15.07 13.57 -1.87
C GLU A 313 -16.31 12.94 -1.25
N LEU A 314 -16.63 13.28 0.01
CA LEU A 314 -17.70 12.68 0.80
C LEU A 314 -18.77 13.72 1.14
N ASP A 315 -20.04 13.29 1.13
CA ASP A 315 -21.14 14.03 1.73
C ASP A 315 -21.02 14.01 3.27
N ARG A 316 -21.88 14.79 3.93
CA ARG A 316 -21.85 14.99 5.38
C ARG A 316 -21.96 13.68 6.18
N ASP A 317 -22.87 12.80 5.76
CA ASP A 317 -23.15 11.57 6.51
C ASP A 317 -21.98 10.59 6.37
N ARG A 318 -21.40 10.49 5.18
CA ARG A 318 -20.21 9.67 4.93
C ARG A 318 -18.95 10.20 5.62
N ARG A 319 -18.81 11.54 5.75
CA ARG A 319 -17.71 12.13 6.55
C ARG A 319 -17.81 11.70 8.01
N GLN A 320 -19.02 11.77 8.57
CA GLN A 320 -19.28 11.33 9.94
C GLN A 320 -18.94 9.85 10.11
N ALA A 321 -19.50 9.00 9.22
CA ALA A 321 -19.22 7.56 9.24
C ALA A 321 -17.71 7.25 9.15
N LEU A 322 -16.97 7.94 8.29
CA LEU A 322 -15.52 7.75 8.17
C LEU A 322 -14.80 8.11 9.49
N VAL A 323 -15.11 9.25 10.09
CA VAL A 323 -14.47 9.66 11.35
C VAL A 323 -14.79 8.69 12.46
N ASP A 324 -16.04 8.23 12.57
CA ASP A 324 -16.48 7.26 13.57
C ASP A 324 -15.73 5.91 13.39
N LEU A 325 -15.55 5.45 12.15
CA LEU A 325 -14.77 4.25 11.83
C LEU A 325 -13.29 4.42 12.18
N LEU A 326 -12.69 5.56 11.91
CA LEU A 326 -11.28 5.82 12.25
C LEU A 326 -11.05 5.89 13.75
N ARG A 327 -12.01 6.41 14.52
CA ARG A 327 -11.96 6.49 15.98
C ARG A 327 -12.26 5.15 16.66
N SER A 328 -13.17 4.37 16.09
CA SER A 328 -13.52 3.05 16.66
C SER A 328 -12.42 1.99 16.45
N THR A 329 -11.52 2.20 15.48
CA THR A 329 -10.42 1.29 15.19
C THR A 329 -9.14 1.84 15.82
N ALA A 330 -8.45 1.03 16.64
CA ALA A 330 -7.17 1.41 17.22
C ALA A 330 -6.14 1.84 16.14
N GLY A 331 -5.23 2.77 16.51
CA GLY A 331 -4.13 3.22 15.68
C GLY A 331 -4.31 4.63 15.13
N GLN A 332 -3.21 5.14 14.59
CA GLN A 332 -3.11 6.53 14.15
C GLN A 332 -3.67 6.73 12.74
N SER A 333 -4.29 7.90 12.54
CA SER A 333 -4.78 8.35 11.23
C SER A 333 -4.41 9.82 11.02
N VAL A 334 -3.90 10.17 9.84
CA VAL A 334 -3.62 11.54 9.46
C VAL A 334 -4.51 11.91 8.28
N ILE A 335 -5.39 12.90 8.49
CA ILE A 335 -6.38 13.36 7.51
C ILE A 335 -5.98 14.76 7.07
N THR A 336 -5.89 15.02 5.78
CA THR A 336 -5.76 16.39 5.27
C THR A 336 -7.11 16.96 4.86
N ALA A 337 -7.34 18.21 5.19
CA ALA A 337 -8.54 18.97 4.78
C ALA A 337 -8.19 20.42 4.47
N THR A 338 -9.05 21.12 3.73
CA THR A 338 -8.90 22.58 3.54
C THR A 338 -9.25 23.34 4.79
N ASP A 339 -10.31 22.93 5.47
CA ASP A 339 -10.85 23.54 6.67
C ASP A 339 -11.23 22.50 7.71
N LEU A 340 -11.13 22.84 9.00
CA LEU A 340 -11.51 21.96 10.11
C LEU A 340 -12.98 21.55 10.06
N GLU A 341 -13.86 22.45 9.66
CA GLU A 341 -15.31 22.21 9.60
C GLU A 341 -15.67 21.03 8.66
N HIS A 342 -14.77 20.66 7.75
CA HIS A 342 -14.97 19.52 6.88
C HIS A 342 -14.73 18.17 7.57
N VAL A 343 -14.09 18.17 8.75
CA VAL A 343 -13.78 16.94 9.50
C VAL A 343 -14.65 16.94 10.77
N PRO A 344 -15.69 16.11 10.84
CA PRO A 344 -16.54 16.01 12.02
C PRO A 344 -15.71 15.70 13.28
N GLY A 345 -16.01 16.37 14.39
CA GLY A 345 -15.31 16.17 15.66
C GLY A 345 -13.85 16.62 15.66
N SER A 346 -13.41 17.43 14.69
CA SER A 346 -12.02 17.91 14.60
C SER A 346 -11.58 18.82 15.77
N THR A 347 -12.53 19.32 16.55
CA THR A 347 -12.29 20.17 17.75
C THR A 347 -12.32 19.38 19.06
N ASP A 348 -12.50 18.05 19.00
CA ASP A 348 -12.53 17.22 20.20
C ASP A 348 -11.11 17.08 20.79
N GLU A 349 -11.01 16.89 22.10
CA GLU A 349 -9.74 16.84 22.83
C GLU A 349 -8.79 15.71 22.39
N ASP A 350 -9.35 14.63 21.81
CA ASP A 350 -8.61 13.47 21.31
C ASP A 350 -8.06 13.65 19.88
N VAL A 351 -8.30 14.82 19.26
CA VAL A 351 -7.85 15.13 17.89
C VAL A 351 -6.68 16.10 17.91
N THR A 352 -5.56 15.68 17.34
CA THR A 352 -4.41 16.57 17.12
C THR A 352 -4.63 17.42 15.87
N HIS A 353 -4.47 18.73 15.99
CA HIS A 353 -4.62 19.63 14.86
C HIS A 353 -3.29 20.27 14.44
N LEU A 354 -2.98 20.20 13.16
CA LEU A 354 -1.81 20.80 12.52
C LEU A 354 -2.26 21.74 11.39
N ALA A 355 -1.85 23.00 11.46
CA ALA A 355 -2.12 23.96 10.38
C ALA A 355 -0.87 24.18 9.52
N VAL A 356 -1.04 24.09 8.18
CA VAL A 356 0.05 24.22 7.22
C VAL A 356 -0.18 25.43 6.31
N SER A 357 0.85 26.26 6.14
CA SER A 357 0.84 27.39 5.20
C SER A 357 2.21 27.58 4.57
N GLY A 358 2.27 27.57 3.22
CA GLY A 358 3.49 27.84 2.46
C GLY A 358 4.69 26.94 2.82
N GLY A 359 4.44 25.66 3.14
CA GLY A 359 5.49 24.74 3.56
C GLY A 359 6.03 25.00 4.98
N ARG A 360 5.23 25.58 5.83
CA ARG A 360 5.51 25.77 7.27
C ARG A 360 4.33 25.28 8.09
N LEU A 361 4.61 24.76 9.28
CA LEU A 361 3.59 24.58 10.30
C LEU A 361 3.32 25.92 10.95
N LEU A 362 2.05 26.23 11.14
CA LEU A 362 1.63 27.33 11.96
C LEU A 362 1.54 26.82 13.40
N ALA A 363 2.22 27.48 14.33
CA ALA A 363 1.97 27.23 15.75
C ALA A 363 0.49 27.49 16.02
N MET A 364 -0.22 26.52 16.61
CA MET A 364 -1.54 26.77 17.15
C MET A 364 -1.34 27.82 18.28
N ALA A 365 -1.98 28.96 18.15
CA ALA A 365 -2.08 29.87 19.29
C ALA A 365 -2.86 29.11 20.36
N GLY A 366 -2.15 28.65 21.39
CA GLY A 366 -2.80 28.11 22.57
C GLY A 366 -3.64 29.27 23.19
N GLU A 367 -4.92 29.02 23.34
CA GLU A 367 -5.75 29.81 24.27
C GLU A 367 -5.36 29.52 25.71
#